data_6fbe5227bc964743a64c9faf12c8f792
#
_entry.id   6fbe5227bc964743a64c9faf12c8f792
#
_cell.length_a   1.000
_cell.length_b   1.000
_cell.length_c   1.000
_cell.angle_alpha   90.00
_cell.angle_beta   90.00
_cell.angle_gamma   90.00
#
_symmetry.space_group_name_H-M   'P 1'
#
loop_
_entity.id
_entity.type
_entity.pdbx_description
1 polymer ?
#
loop_
_entity_poly.entity_id
_entity_poly.type
_entity_poly.pdbx_seq_one_letter_code
_entity_poly.pdbx_strand_id
1 'polypeptide(L)'
;MARILVTGGTGYIGSHTVVELMQKGYDVVIVDNLSNSNVDMLDGVTSIVGQRPPFEQVDCNDAVAMQQVFEKYTDIEAVIHFAASKAVNESVEQPLKYYRNNLLSLITLLEQMQVYNVHHIVFSSSCTVYGQPSEEHLPVDETAPIQMALSPYGNTKQINEEILRDQAYSDANLHATILRYFNPVGAHPSAMIGELPNGVPQNLLPYVTQTAAGLRQQLKVYGNDYNTHDGSCIRDYIYVVDLAKAHVKAVERMLNGEADEQVEVFNLGTGRGLSVLELVNTFMAVNGVDVPYEIVGRREGDIEQVWAKPDKANQKLGWVADTPIEEVLKSAWQWEKKLRSL
;
A
#
# COMPACT_ATOMS: atom_id res chain seq x y z
N MET A 1 20.73 12.27 10.75
CA MET A 1 20.03 11.09 10.20
C MET A 1 19.45 11.48 8.87
N ALA A 2 19.29 10.52 7.97
CA ALA A 2 18.74 10.81 6.65
C ALA A 2 17.30 11.34 6.74
N ARG A 3 16.94 12.31 5.91
CA ARG A 3 15.58 12.79 5.77
C ARG A 3 14.87 12.07 4.64
N ILE A 4 13.69 11.55 4.92
CA ILE A 4 12.87 10.80 3.97
C ILE A 4 11.61 11.62 3.64
N LEU A 5 11.41 11.91 2.37
CA LEU A 5 10.15 12.49 1.86
C LEU A 5 9.15 11.36 1.65
N VAL A 6 7.98 11.45 2.28
CA VAL A 6 6.89 10.48 2.13
C VAL A 6 5.69 11.16 1.49
N THR A 7 5.44 10.89 0.21
CA THR A 7 4.23 11.38 -0.47
C THR A 7 3.06 10.45 -0.19
N GLY A 8 1.86 10.98 0.04
CA GLY A 8 0.72 10.18 0.50
C GLY A 8 0.86 9.72 1.96
N GLY A 9 1.67 10.44 2.75
CA GLY A 9 2.03 10.04 4.12
C GLY A 9 0.93 10.14 5.16
N THR A 10 -0.20 10.81 4.86
CA THR A 10 -1.41 10.78 5.72
C THR A 10 -2.38 9.67 5.32
N GLY A 11 -2.09 8.94 4.25
CA GLY A 11 -2.85 7.76 3.83
C GLY A 11 -2.63 6.55 4.74
N TYR A 12 -3.37 5.47 4.46
CA TYR A 12 -3.34 4.25 5.27
C TYR A 12 -1.93 3.65 5.40
N ILE A 13 -1.29 3.27 4.30
CA ILE A 13 0.05 2.66 4.31
C ILE A 13 1.10 3.71 4.68
N GLY A 14 0.95 4.94 4.14
CA GLY A 14 1.88 6.03 4.37
C GLY A 14 2.03 6.39 5.85
N SER A 15 0.94 6.53 6.60
CA SER A 15 0.99 6.86 8.04
C SER A 15 1.68 5.79 8.88
N HIS A 16 1.47 4.50 8.58
CA HIS A 16 2.17 3.40 9.23
C HIS A 16 3.67 3.41 8.89
N THR A 17 4.02 3.70 7.63
CA THR A 17 5.42 3.80 7.19
C THR A 17 6.13 4.99 7.85
N VAL A 18 5.44 6.12 8.00
CA VAL A 18 5.96 7.29 8.74
C VAL A 18 6.28 6.92 10.19
N VAL A 19 5.38 6.18 10.86
CA VAL A 19 5.64 5.70 12.23
C VAL A 19 6.90 4.84 12.29
N GLU A 20 7.02 3.84 11.42
CA GLU A 20 8.16 2.93 11.40
C GLU A 20 9.48 3.66 11.07
N LEU A 21 9.48 4.62 10.15
CA LEU A 21 10.65 5.45 9.83
C LEU A 21 11.07 6.28 11.04
N MET A 22 10.15 6.99 11.68
CA MET A 22 10.46 7.85 12.83
C MET A 22 10.91 7.04 14.04
N GLN A 23 10.35 5.86 14.28
CA GLN A 23 10.81 4.95 15.33
C GLN A 23 12.23 4.40 15.06
N LYS A 24 12.63 4.30 13.81
CA LYS A 24 14.01 3.97 13.39
C LYS A 24 14.96 5.18 13.46
N GLY A 25 14.44 6.36 13.75
CA GLY A 25 15.20 7.59 13.93
C GLY A 25 15.42 8.39 12.63
N TYR A 26 14.73 8.07 11.55
CA TYR A 26 14.75 8.92 10.35
C TYR A 26 13.98 10.22 10.57
N ASP A 27 14.49 11.31 10.00
CA ASP A 27 13.72 12.53 9.84
C ASP A 27 12.72 12.33 8.67
N VAL A 28 11.46 12.65 8.90
CA VAL A 28 10.41 12.46 7.89
C VAL A 28 9.74 13.77 7.56
N VAL A 29 9.54 14.06 6.28
CA VAL A 29 8.60 15.10 5.82
C VAL A 29 7.50 14.44 5.00
N ILE A 30 6.25 14.82 5.28
CA ILE A 30 5.07 14.28 4.62
C ILE A 30 4.56 15.29 3.59
N VAL A 31 4.25 14.81 2.39
CA VAL A 31 3.50 15.53 1.35
C VAL A 31 2.21 14.79 1.06
N ASP A 32 1.07 15.46 1.17
CA ASP A 32 -0.24 14.88 0.86
C ASP A 32 -1.23 16.00 0.50
N ASN A 33 -2.07 15.80 -0.50
CA ASN A 33 -3.09 16.78 -0.88
C ASN A 33 -4.43 16.59 -0.14
N LEU A 34 -4.52 15.57 0.71
CA LEU A 34 -5.71 15.20 1.50
C LEU A 34 -6.94 14.82 0.66
N SER A 35 -6.78 14.52 -0.62
CA SER A 35 -7.91 14.16 -1.49
C SER A 35 -8.53 12.81 -1.14
N ASN A 36 -7.75 11.89 -0.55
CA ASN A 36 -8.18 10.55 -0.15
C ASN A 36 -7.62 10.13 1.23
N SER A 37 -7.29 11.09 2.06
CA SER A 37 -6.73 10.91 3.40
C SER A 37 -7.27 11.97 4.35
N ASN A 38 -6.89 11.92 5.62
CA ASN A 38 -7.28 12.89 6.61
C ASN A 38 -6.06 13.38 7.40
N VAL A 39 -5.95 14.69 7.60
CA VAL A 39 -4.88 15.32 8.38
C VAL A 39 -4.86 14.86 9.85
N ASP A 40 -6.00 14.46 10.40
CA ASP A 40 -6.10 13.92 11.77
C ASP A 40 -5.24 12.66 11.98
N MET A 41 -4.86 11.99 10.89
CA MET A 41 -3.94 10.86 10.94
C MET A 41 -2.58 11.26 11.56
N LEU A 42 -2.16 12.53 11.38
CA LEU A 42 -0.94 13.05 11.99
C LEU A 42 -1.01 13.11 13.53
N ASP A 43 -2.18 13.27 14.11
CA ASP A 43 -2.36 13.24 15.57
C ASP A 43 -2.15 11.84 16.10
N GLY A 44 -2.63 10.83 15.36
CA GLY A 44 -2.37 9.42 15.64
C GLY A 44 -0.88 9.08 15.56
N VAL A 45 -0.21 9.49 14.48
CA VAL A 45 1.26 9.36 14.31
C VAL A 45 1.98 10.02 15.49
N THR A 46 1.64 11.29 15.79
CA THR A 46 2.25 12.05 16.90
C THR A 46 2.11 11.34 18.23
N SER A 47 0.93 10.78 18.50
CA SER A 47 0.65 10.04 19.74
C SER A 47 1.50 8.76 19.87
N ILE A 48 1.90 8.15 18.76
CA ILE A 48 2.71 6.93 18.76
C ILE A 48 4.19 7.26 18.91
N VAL A 49 4.70 8.25 18.13
CA VAL A 49 6.14 8.54 18.06
C VAL A 49 6.61 9.68 18.97
N GLY A 50 5.68 10.41 19.59
CA GLY A 50 5.97 11.52 20.51
C GLY A 50 6.33 12.84 19.85
N GLN A 51 6.38 12.90 18.52
CA GLN A 51 6.72 14.10 17.75
C GLN A 51 5.86 14.17 16.49
N ARG A 52 5.37 15.38 16.17
CA ARG A 52 4.62 15.62 14.93
C ARG A 52 5.58 15.75 13.76
N PRO A 53 5.48 14.91 12.72
CA PRO A 53 6.30 15.08 11.54
C PRO A 53 5.93 16.37 10.79
N PRO A 54 6.88 17.06 10.14
CA PRO A 54 6.59 18.12 9.17
C PRO A 54 5.61 17.64 8.10
N PHE A 55 4.65 18.48 7.77
CA PHE A 55 3.58 18.20 6.81
C PHE A 55 3.40 19.35 5.84
N GLU A 56 3.41 19.07 4.55
CA GLU A 56 3.14 19.98 3.46
C GLU A 56 1.87 19.52 2.72
N GLN A 57 0.82 20.36 2.77
CA GLN A 57 -0.40 20.07 2.02
C GLN A 57 -0.20 20.47 0.57
N VAL A 58 0.35 19.55 -0.23
CA VAL A 58 0.73 19.79 -1.63
C VAL A 58 0.24 18.63 -2.50
N ASP A 59 -0.23 18.95 -3.70
CA ASP A 59 -0.52 17.97 -4.75
C ASP A 59 0.78 17.63 -5.50
N CYS A 60 1.14 16.36 -5.54
CA CYS A 60 2.34 15.90 -6.26
C CYS A 60 2.28 16.16 -7.78
N ASN A 61 1.10 16.51 -8.32
CA ASN A 61 0.97 16.93 -9.71
C ASN A 61 1.32 18.42 -9.95
N ASP A 62 1.44 19.20 -8.88
CA ASP A 62 1.83 20.62 -8.95
C ASP A 62 3.35 20.76 -8.86
N ALA A 63 3.99 20.91 -10.04
CA ALA A 63 5.45 21.01 -10.14
C ALA A 63 6.03 22.20 -9.35
N VAL A 64 5.31 23.34 -9.30
CA VAL A 64 5.78 24.55 -8.60
C VAL A 64 5.71 24.32 -7.09
N ALA A 65 4.62 23.75 -6.60
CA ALA A 65 4.48 23.44 -5.18
C ALA A 65 5.47 22.36 -4.73
N MET A 66 5.69 21.30 -5.56
CA MET A 66 6.71 20.30 -5.27
C MET A 66 8.13 20.86 -5.27
N GLN A 67 8.46 21.78 -6.20
CA GLN A 67 9.73 22.50 -6.17
C GLN A 67 9.94 23.20 -4.83
N GLN A 68 8.93 23.93 -4.33
CA GLN A 68 9.01 24.64 -3.03
C GLN A 68 9.26 23.67 -1.85
N VAL A 69 8.74 22.44 -1.91
CA VAL A 69 9.03 21.42 -0.91
C VAL A 69 10.52 21.06 -0.93
N PHE A 70 11.11 20.77 -2.09
CA PHE A 70 12.53 20.43 -2.20
C PHE A 70 13.45 21.62 -1.87
N GLU A 71 13.06 22.85 -2.17
CA GLU A 71 13.76 24.06 -1.75
C GLU A 71 13.75 24.24 -0.22
N LYS A 72 12.65 23.90 0.43
CA LYS A 72 12.50 23.99 1.89
C LYS A 72 13.24 22.90 2.64
N TYR A 73 13.31 21.69 2.09
CA TYR A 73 13.93 20.52 2.70
C TYR A 73 15.12 20.04 1.84
N THR A 74 16.23 20.74 1.91
CA THR A 74 17.41 20.52 1.05
C THR A 74 18.25 19.29 1.42
N ASP A 75 17.90 18.59 2.48
CA ASP A 75 18.59 17.41 3.03
C ASP A 75 17.79 16.11 2.82
N ILE A 76 16.86 16.09 1.86
CA ILE A 76 16.14 14.86 1.47
C ILE A 76 17.14 13.89 0.82
N GLU A 77 17.26 12.68 1.36
CA GLU A 77 18.16 11.64 0.84
C GLU A 77 17.41 10.53 0.08
N ALA A 78 16.14 10.30 0.43
CA ALA A 78 15.30 9.34 -0.27
C ALA A 78 13.82 9.75 -0.26
N VAL A 79 13.06 9.18 -1.20
CA VAL A 79 11.62 9.39 -1.33
C VAL A 79 10.90 8.05 -1.22
N ILE A 80 9.75 8.02 -0.52
CA ILE A 80 8.78 6.95 -0.62
C ILE A 80 7.51 7.52 -1.26
N HIS A 81 7.12 6.97 -2.41
CA HIS A 81 6.01 7.48 -3.20
C HIS A 81 4.76 6.60 -3.06
N PHE A 82 3.82 7.02 -2.19
CA PHE A 82 2.50 6.42 -2.04
C PHE A 82 1.39 7.21 -2.74
N ALA A 83 1.60 8.50 -2.99
CA ALA A 83 0.55 9.38 -3.52
C ALA A 83 0.00 8.86 -4.85
N ALA A 84 -1.22 8.35 -4.83
CA ALA A 84 -1.93 7.81 -5.99
C ALA A 84 -3.42 7.65 -5.70
N SER A 85 -4.25 7.72 -6.74
CA SER A 85 -5.61 7.19 -6.70
C SER A 85 -5.54 5.65 -6.75
N LYS A 86 -6.24 4.94 -5.83
CA LYS A 86 -6.02 3.50 -5.60
C LYS A 86 -7.24 2.60 -5.80
N ALA A 87 -8.44 3.15 -5.97
CA ALA A 87 -9.67 2.38 -6.04
C ALA A 87 -9.86 1.76 -7.43
N VAL A 88 -9.81 0.43 -7.52
CA VAL A 88 -9.90 -0.31 -8.79
C VAL A 88 -11.21 0.00 -9.53
N ASN A 89 -12.35 -0.05 -8.85
CA ASN A 89 -13.66 0.21 -9.47
C ASN A 89 -13.77 1.66 -9.98
N GLU A 90 -13.37 2.65 -9.17
CA GLU A 90 -13.35 4.05 -9.60
C GLU A 90 -12.45 4.26 -10.82
N SER A 91 -11.36 3.50 -10.93
CA SER A 91 -10.47 3.61 -12.09
C SER A 91 -11.14 3.21 -13.40
N VAL A 92 -12.06 2.25 -13.35
CA VAL A 92 -12.85 1.85 -14.53
C VAL A 92 -13.87 2.93 -14.89
N GLU A 93 -14.50 3.54 -13.89
CA GLU A 93 -15.47 4.62 -14.10
C GLU A 93 -14.81 5.94 -14.53
N GLN A 94 -13.61 6.23 -14.03
CA GLN A 94 -12.89 7.49 -14.25
C GLN A 94 -11.43 7.27 -14.71
N PRO A 95 -11.17 6.58 -15.84
CA PRO A 95 -9.82 6.18 -16.23
C PRO A 95 -8.87 7.37 -16.42
N LEU A 96 -9.32 8.46 -17.03
CA LEU A 96 -8.47 9.63 -17.28
C LEU A 96 -8.02 10.33 -16.00
N LYS A 97 -8.83 10.31 -14.93
CA LYS A 97 -8.44 10.78 -13.60
C LYS A 97 -7.24 9.97 -13.10
N TYR A 98 -7.30 8.64 -13.21
CA TYR A 98 -6.24 7.74 -12.74
C TYR A 98 -4.95 7.90 -13.54
N TYR A 99 -5.03 7.90 -14.86
CA TYR A 99 -3.85 8.13 -15.69
C TYR A 99 -3.20 9.47 -15.40
N ARG A 100 -3.98 10.56 -15.38
CA ARG A 100 -3.45 11.89 -15.11
C ARG A 100 -2.80 11.95 -13.72
N ASN A 101 -3.53 11.53 -12.68
CA ASN A 101 -3.06 11.64 -11.31
C ASN A 101 -1.82 10.76 -11.05
N ASN A 102 -1.92 9.47 -11.39
CA ASN A 102 -0.91 8.51 -10.98
C ASN A 102 0.38 8.57 -11.82
N LEU A 103 0.30 8.99 -13.08
CA LEU A 103 1.50 9.13 -13.92
C LEU A 103 2.17 10.48 -13.69
N LEU A 104 1.40 11.57 -13.70
CA LEU A 104 1.96 12.92 -13.56
C LEU A 104 2.62 13.11 -12.19
N SER A 105 2.02 12.58 -11.11
CA SER A 105 2.60 12.68 -9.77
C SER A 105 4.00 12.04 -9.67
N LEU A 106 4.22 10.90 -10.33
CA LEU A 106 5.54 10.26 -10.37
C LEU A 106 6.50 11.05 -11.27
N ILE A 107 6.06 11.48 -12.46
CA ILE A 107 6.90 12.26 -13.39
C ILE A 107 7.37 13.56 -12.71
N THR A 108 6.45 14.34 -12.16
CA THR A 108 6.78 15.58 -11.42
C THR A 108 7.77 15.32 -10.29
N LEU A 109 7.56 14.24 -9.54
CA LEU A 109 8.45 13.89 -8.43
C LEU A 109 9.86 13.55 -8.94
N LEU A 110 9.99 12.74 -9.99
CA LEU A 110 11.29 12.38 -10.58
C LEU A 110 12.03 13.58 -11.16
N GLU A 111 11.30 14.52 -11.80
CA GLU A 111 11.88 15.79 -12.27
C GLU A 111 12.47 16.60 -11.11
N GLN A 112 11.76 16.72 -9.98
CA GLN A 112 12.29 17.42 -8.81
C GLN A 112 13.46 16.68 -8.17
N MET A 113 13.38 15.36 -8.04
CA MET A 113 14.49 14.53 -7.54
C MET A 113 15.77 14.75 -8.35
N GLN A 114 15.66 14.81 -9.67
CA GLN A 114 16.79 15.07 -10.57
C GLN A 114 17.37 16.47 -10.35
N VAL A 115 16.52 17.51 -10.25
CA VAL A 115 16.98 18.91 -10.02
C VAL A 115 17.70 19.07 -8.69
N TYR A 116 17.22 18.40 -7.63
CA TYR A 116 17.75 18.51 -6.27
C TYR A 116 18.74 17.40 -5.87
N ASN A 117 19.19 16.57 -6.83
CA ASN A 117 20.15 15.48 -6.63
C ASN A 117 19.70 14.47 -5.56
N VAL A 118 18.41 14.14 -5.53
CA VAL A 118 17.86 13.05 -4.71
C VAL A 118 17.82 11.78 -5.57
N HIS A 119 18.53 10.74 -5.16
CA HIS A 119 18.83 9.59 -6.01
C HIS A 119 18.11 8.30 -5.63
N HIS A 120 17.34 8.28 -4.54
CA HIS A 120 16.74 7.06 -4.02
C HIS A 120 15.22 7.18 -3.95
N ILE A 121 14.52 6.23 -4.58
CA ILE A 121 13.05 6.18 -4.54
C ILE A 121 12.54 4.77 -4.23
N VAL A 122 11.65 4.66 -3.24
CA VAL A 122 10.80 3.49 -3.04
C VAL A 122 9.44 3.77 -3.64
N PHE A 123 9.04 2.94 -4.59
CA PHE A 123 7.77 3.08 -5.30
C PHE A 123 6.74 2.07 -4.83
N SER A 124 5.57 2.56 -4.45
CA SER A 124 4.38 1.80 -4.12
C SER A 124 3.76 1.21 -5.39
N SER A 125 4.16 -0.01 -5.76
CA SER A 125 3.51 -0.79 -6.81
C SER A 125 2.45 -1.74 -6.23
N SER A 126 1.96 -2.68 -7.01
CA SER A 126 0.85 -3.55 -6.64
C SER A 126 0.95 -4.89 -7.36
N CYS A 127 0.42 -5.95 -6.75
CA CYS A 127 0.23 -7.24 -7.42
C CYS A 127 -0.68 -7.15 -8.65
N THR A 128 -1.48 -6.10 -8.79
CA THR A 128 -2.33 -5.87 -9.97
C THR A 128 -1.56 -5.74 -11.28
N VAL A 129 -0.24 -5.50 -11.22
CA VAL A 129 0.64 -5.49 -12.41
C VAL A 129 0.74 -6.86 -13.07
N TYR A 130 0.49 -7.94 -12.35
CA TYR A 130 0.52 -9.30 -12.90
C TYR A 130 -0.74 -9.66 -13.72
N GLY A 131 -1.80 -8.83 -13.66
CA GLY A 131 -3.08 -9.18 -14.26
C GLY A 131 -3.69 -10.43 -13.62
N GLN A 132 -4.14 -11.39 -14.44
CA GLN A 132 -4.58 -12.72 -14.00
C GLN A 132 -3.43 -13.73 -14.17
N PRO A 133 -2.69 -14.08 -13.11
CA PRO A 133 -1.63 -15.09 -13.21
C PRO A 133 -2.22 -16.46 -13.60
N SER A 134 -1.48 -17.23 -14.41
CA SER A 134 -1.81 -18.63 -14.64
C SER A 134 -1.48 -19.48 -13.39
N GLU A 135 -2.12 -20.63 -13.25
CA GLU A 135 -1.90 -21.53 -12.10
C GLU A 135 -0.43 -21.94 -11.92
N GLU A 136 0.31 -22.08 -13.00
CA GLU A 136 1.75 -22.43 -12.97
C GLU A 136 2.63 -21.32 -12.35
N HIS A 137 2.14 -20.08 -12.28
CA HIS A 137 2.80 -18.95 -11.66
C HIS A 137 2.25 -18.61 -10.26
N LEU A 138 1.51 -19.52 -9.63
CA LEU A 138 1.07 -19.39 -8.24
C LEU A 138 1.88 -20.31 -7.30
N PRO A 139 2.42 -19.79 -6.19
CA PRO A 139 2.47 -18.38 -5.76
C PRO A 139 3.31 -17.50 -6.69
N VAL A 140 2.90 -16.21 -6.82
CA VAL A 140 3.51 -15.28 -7.78
C VAL A 140 4.87 -14.79 -7.28
N ASP A 141 5.94 -15.02 -8.06
CA ASP A 141 7.24 -14.38 -7.84
C ASP A 141 7.50 -13.24 -8.84
N GLU A 142 8.62 -12.52 -8.67
CA GLU A 142 8.95 -11.33 -9.47
C GLU A 142 9.29 -11.66 -10.94
N THR A 143 9.51 -12.93 -11.26
CA THR A 143 9.77 -13.40 -12.64
C THR A 143 8.49 -13.75 -13.40
N ALA A 144 7.35 -13.79 -12.70
CA ALA A 144 6.06 -14.05 -13.34
C ALA A 144 5.77 -13.00 -14.44
N PRO A 145 5.23 -13.42 -15.58
CA PRO A 145 4.94 -12.50 -16.69
C PRO A 145 3.98 -11.39 -16.27
N ILE A 146 4.33 -10.16 -16.63
CA ILE A 146 3.42 -9.01 -16.58
C ILE A 146 2.39 -9.19 -17.70
N GLN A 147 1.13 -9.36 -17.33
CA GLN A 147 0.04 -9.49 -18.29
C GLN A 147 -0.72 -8.17 -18.41
N MET A 148 -1.62 -8.08 -19.39
CA MET A 148 -2.47 -6.91 -19.54
C MET A 148 -3.22 -6.64 -18.25
N ALA A 149 -3.11 -5.42 -17.74
CA ALA A 149 -3.81 -5.01 -16.52
C ALA A 149 -5.33 -5.11 -16.69
N LEU A 150 -6.00 -5.60 -15.66
CA LEU A 150 -7.48 -5.75 -15.65
C LEU A 150 -8.21 -4.44 -15.31
N SER A 151 -7.47 -3.38 -14.98
CA SER A 151 -8.04 -2.08 -14.65
C SER A 151 -7.09 -0.93 -15.01
N PRO A 152 -7.60 0.28 -15.23
CA PRO A 152 -6.77 1.48 -15.41
C PRO A 152 -5.82 1.71 -14.22
N TYR A 153 -6.24 1.45 -12.97
CA TYR A 153 -5.36 1.51 -11.82
C TYR A 153 -4.15 0.58 -11.97
N GLY A 154 -4.39 -0.70 -12.27
CA GLY A 154 -3.30 -1.67 -12.49
C GLY A 154 -2.37 -1.24 -13.63
N ASN A 155 -2.95 -0.73 -14.73
CA ASN A 155 -2.16 -0.24 -15.85
C ASN A 155 -1.31 0.98 -15.47
N THR A 156 -1.81 1.92 -14.65
CA THR A 156 -0.97 3.03 -14.16
C THR A 156 0.23 2.55 -13.35
N LYS A 157 0.09 1.44 -12.60
CA LYS A 157 1.22 0.83 -11.89
C LYS A 157 2.24 0.21 -12.84
N GLN A 158 1.79 -0.50 -13.89
CA GLN A 158 2.68 -1.04 -14.93
C GLN A 158 3.47 0.08 -15.62
N ILE A 159 2.79 1.14 -16.10
CA ILE A 159 3.43 2.28 -16.76
C ILE A 159 4.42 2.99 -15.82
N ASN A 160 4.08 3.17 -14.55
CA ASN A 160 4.99 3.79 -13.58
C ASN A 160 6.25 2.95 -13.32
N GLU A 161 6.15 1.62 -13.33
CA GLU A 161 7.33 0.75 -13.27
C GLU A 161 8.22 0.89 -14.53
N GLU A 162 7.61 1.08 -15.71
CA GLU A 162 8.34 1.35 -16.96
C GLU A 162 9.02 2.71 -16.89
N ILE A 163 8.32 3.78 -16.46
CA ILE A 163 8.89 5.12 -16.29
C ILE A 163 10.11 5.08 -15.36
N LEU A 164 10.03 4.35 -14.24
CA LEU A 164 11.16 4.21 -13.32
C LEU A 164 12.36 3.49 -13.94
N ARG A 165 12.13 2.45 -14.75
CA ARG A 165 13.20 1.75 -15.47
C ARG A 165 13.86 2.62 -16.52
N ASP A 166 13.05 3.34 -17.30
CA ASP A 166 13.56 4.25 -18.35
C ASP A 166 14.34 5.41 -17.72
N GLN A 167 13.84 5.98 -16.61
CA GLN A 167 14.56 7.04 -15.91
C GLN A 167 15.88 6.54 -15.30
N ALA A 168 15.89 5.37 -14.68
CA ALA A 168 17.12 4.77 -14.14
C ALA A 168 18.12 4.42 -15.27
N TYR A 169 17.65 3.99 -16.44
CA TYR A 169 18.51 3.76 -17.59
C TYR A 169 19.17 5.07 -18.10
N SER A 170 18.46 6.19 -18.01
CA SER A 170 18.97 7.50 -18.45
C SER A 170 19.84 8.20 -17.39
N ASP A 171 19.65 7.89 -16.12
CA ASP A 171 20.39 8.47 -14.97
C ASP A 171 21.02 7.37 -14.13
N ALA A 172 22.34 7.20 -14.29
CA ALA A 172 23.10 6.18 -13.58
C ALA A 172 23.12 6.33 -12.04
N ASN A 173 22.71 7.48 -11.51
CA ASN A 173 22.67 7.73 -10.07
C ASN A 173 21.32 7.34 -9.45
N LEU A 174 20.23 7.25 -10.25
CA LEU A 174 18.92 6.92 -9.72
C LEU A 174 18.82 5.45 -9.34
N HIS A 175 18.48 5.19 -8.10
CA HIS A 175 18.16 3.88 -7.58
C HIS A 175 16.67 3.81 -7.20
N ALA A 176 15.96 2.81 -7.71
CA ALA A 176 14.54 2.62 -7.45
C ALA A 176 14.26 1.24 -6.85
N THR A 177 13.56 1.19 -5.75
CA THR A 177 13.00 -0.06 -5.22
C THR A 177 11.49 -0.08 -5.45
N ILE A 178 11.02 -1.02 -6.25
CA ILE A 178 9.62 -1.21 -6.61
C ILE A 178 9.05 -2.30 -5.70
N LEU A 179 8.07 -1.94 -4.87
CA LEU A 179 7.42 -2.85 -3.95
C LEU A 179 6.03 -3.21 -4.48
N ARG A 180 5.87 -4.45 -4.95
CA ARG A 180 4.59 -5.02 -5.41
C ARG A 180 3.91 -5.72 -4.25
N TYR A 181 3.01 -5.06 -3.56
CA TYR A 181 2.32 -5.68 -2.44
C TYR A 181 0.90 -6.13 -2.78
N PHE A 182 0.47 -7.12 -2.00
CA PHE A 182 -0.82 -7.75 -2.13
C PHE A 182 -1.87 -6.95 -1.33
N ASN A 183 -2.71 -7.56 -0.53
CA ASN A 183 -3.82 -6.86 0.11
C ASN A 183 -3.46 -6.39 1.53
N PRO A 184 -3.07 -5.12 1.74
CA PRO A 184 -2.77 -4.63 3.09
C PRO A 184 -4.02 -4.59 3.96
N VAL A 185 -3.90 -5.11 5.18
CA VAL A 185 -4.99 -5.20 6.17
C VAL A 185 -4.50 -4.89 7.58
N GLY A 186 -5.43 -4.62 8.48
CA GLY A 186 -5.14 -4.36 9.89
C GLY A 186 -4.94 -2.88 10.22
N ALA A 187 -4.48 -2.62 11.43
CA ALA A 187 -4.20 -1.28 11.94
C ALA A 187 -3.01 -1.31 12.90
N HIS A 188 -2.47 -0.17 13.26
CA HIS A 188 -1.40 -0.10 14.26
C HIS A 188 -1.87 -0.66 15.62
N PRO A 189 -1.03 -1.39 16.37
CA PRO A 189 -1.43 -2.03 17.64
C PRO A 189 -1.98 -1.06 18.70
N SER A 190 -1.58 0.22 18.65
CA SER A 190 -2.12 1.27 19.52
C SER A 190 -3.55 1.68 19.19
N ALA A 191 -4.09 1.25 18.05
CA ALA A 191 -5.35 1.72 17.48
C ALA A 191 -5.42 3.26 17.31
N MET A 192 -4.27 3.93 17.12
CA MET A 192 -4.21 5.39 16.88
C MET A 192 -4.22 5.73 15.39
N ILE A 193 -3.81 4.80 14.53
CA ILE A 193 -3.87 4.89 13.06
C ILE A 193 -4.35 3.55 12.48
N GLY A 194 -5.05 3.62 11.37
CA GLY A 194 -5.61 2.49 10.65
C GLY A 194 -6.20 2.91 9.32
N GLU A 195 -6.87 2.01 8.63
CA GLU A 195 -7.54 2.35 7.38
C GLU A 195 -8.80 3.19 7.66
N LEU A 196 -8.86 4.39 7.08
CA LEU A 196 -9.97 5.33 7.22
C LEU A 196 -10.51 5.70 5.82
N PRO A 197 -11.40 4.88 5.24
CA PRO A 197 -11.94 5.17 3.91
C PRO A 197 -12.88 6.38 3.94
N ASN A 198 -12.78 7.24 2.93
CA ASN A 198 -13.73 8.30 2.68
C ASN A 198 -15.01 7.69 2.07
N GLY A 199 -16.12 7.70 2.81
CA GLY A 199 -17.41 7.16 2.36
C GLY A 199 -17.51 5.63 2.48
N VAL A 200 -18.01 4.97 1.42
CA VAL A 200 -18.19 3.51 1.41
C VAL A 200 -16.86 2.81 1.20
N PRO A 201 -16.41 1.89 2.10
CA PRO A 201 -15.18 1.16 1.89
C PRO A 201 -15.18 0.36 0.58
N GLN A 202 -14.07 0.41 -0.13
CA GLN A 202 -13.85 -0.41 -1.32
C GLN A 202 -13.06 -1.70 -0.99
N ASN A 203 -12.34 -1.69 0.14
CA ASN A 203 -11.58 -2.84 0.64
C ASN A 203 -12.42 -3.71 1.57
N LEU A 204 -12.12 -5.02 1.59
CA LEU A 204 -12.87 -6.01 2.34
C LEU A 204 -12.88 -5.72 3.85
N LEU A 205 -11.70 -5.57 4.47
CA LEU A 205 -11.61 -5.52 5.93
C LEU A 205 -12.30 -4.30 6.55
N PRO A 206 -12.18 -3.06 6.04
CA PRO A 206 -12.99 -1.94 6.54
C PRO A 206 -14.49 -2.14 6.35
N TYR A 207 -14.91 -2.84 5.31
CA TYR A 207 -16.33 -3.17 5.15
C TYR A 207 -16.80 -4.17 6.20
N VAL A 208 -15.99 -5.19 6.51
CA VAL A 208 -16.22 -6.19 7.57
C VAL A 208 -16.32 -5.50 8.93
N THR A 209 -15.35 -4.64 9.29
CA THR A 209 -15.37 -3.93 10.59
C THR A 209 -16.55 -3.00 10.73
N GLN A 210 -16.91 -2.26 9.68
CA GLN A 210 -18.09 -1.39 9.69
C GLN A 210 -19.42 -2.18 9.76
N THR A 211 -19.46 -3.38 9.18
CA THR A 211 -20.63 -4.28 9.30
C THR A 211 -20.74 -4.78 10.75
N ALA A 212 -19.64 -5.24 11.33
CA ALA A 212 -19.61 -5.67 12.73
C ALA A 212 -19.99 -4.54 13.72
N ALA A 213 -19.62 -3.29 13.39
CA ALA A 213 -19.99 -2.10 14.17
C ALA A 213 -21.44 -1.62 13.94
N GLY A 214 -22.21 -2.32 13.10
CA GLY A 214 -23.61 -1.97 12.79
C GLY A 214 -23.80 -0.75 11.87
N LEU A 215 -22.71 -0.23 11.28
CA LEU A 215 -22.77 0.89 10.34
C LEU A 215 -23.29 0.46 8.96
N ARG A 216 -23.23 -0.84 8.67
CA ARG A 216 -23.72 -1.47 7.46
C ARG A 216 -24.61 -2.66 7.82
N GLN A 217 -25.66 -2.86 7.03
CA GLN A 217 -26.61 -3.93 7.29
C GLN A 217 -25.99 -5.32 7.11
N GLN A 218 -25.21 -5.50 6.04
CA GLN A 218 -24.57 -6.76 5.69
C GLN A 218 -23.39 -6.57 4.74
N LEU A 219 -22.47 -7.52 4.76
CA LEU A 219 -21.37 -7.65 3.80
C LEU A 219 -21.87 -8.41 2.56
N LYS A 220 -21.44 -7.99 1.37
CA LYS A 220 -21.62 -8.77 0.14
C LYS A 220 -20.35 -9.58 -0.15
N VAL A 221 -20.50 -10.90 -0.21
CA VAL A 221 -19.44 -11.83 -0.66
C VAL A 221 -19.70 -12.13 -2.15
N TYR A 222 -18.78 -11.74 -3.00
CA TYR A 222 -18.93 -11.83 -4.44
C TYR A 222 -18.46 -13.19 -4.98
N GLY A 223 -19.42 -14.02 -5.42
CA GLY A 223 -19.19 -15.37 -5.94
C GLY A 223 -19.01 -16.42 -4.84
N ASN A 224 -19.50 -17.64 -5.13
CA ASN A 224 -19.27 -18.86 -4.34
C ASN A 224 -19.02 -20.06 -5.25
N ASP A 225 -18.66 -19.79 -6.49
CA ASP A 225 -18.49 -20.76 -7.56
C ASP A 225 -17.11 -20.65 -8.24
N TYR A 226 -16.15 -19.96 -7.58
CA TYR A 226 -14.75 -19.96 -8.01
C TYR A 226 -14.11 -21.35 -7.75
N ASN A 227 -13.11 -21.71 -8.56
CA ASN A 227 -12.38 -22.97 -8.38
C ASN A 227 -11.40 -22.86 -7.18
N THR A 228 -11.97 -22.67 -5.99
CA THR A 228 -11.29 -22.55 -4.70
C THR A 228 -11.96 -23.48 -3.69
N HIS A 229 -11.33 -23.71 -2.55
CA HIS A 229 -11.81 -24.71 -1.58
C HIS A 229 -13.19 -24.37 -0.95
N ASP A 230 -13.60 -23.11 -0.93
CA ASP A 230 -14.91 -22.66 -0.41
C ASP A 230 -15.73 -21.85 -1.42
N GLY A 231 -15.23 -21.76 -2.65
CA GLY A 231 -15.88 -21.07 -3.76
C GLY A 231 -15.72 -19.55 -3.75
N SER A 232 -15.13 -18.94 -2.72
CA SER A 232 -14.82 -17.50 -2.68
C SER A 232 -13.39 -17.19 -3.16
N CYS A 233 -13.12 -15.94 -3.55
CA CYS A 233 -11.80 -15.54 -4.02
C CYS A 233 -10.70 -15.70 -2.96
N ILE A 234 -9.48 -16.08 -3.39
CA ILE A 234 -8.31 -16.17 -2.52
C ILE A 234 -7.39 -14.98 -2.75
N ARG A 235 -6.91 -14.37 -1.66
CA ARG A 235 -5.97 -13.24 -1.64
C ARG A 235 -4.90 -13.45 -0.59
N ASP A 236 -3.77 -12.78 -0.76
CA ASP A 236 -2.73 -12.67 0.27
C ASP A 236 -2.99 -11.39 1.07
N TYR A 237 -3.34 -11.55 2.33
CA TYR A 237 -3.63 -10.44 3.24
C TYR A 237 -2.41 -10.16 4.12
N ILE A 238 -1.71 -9.07 3.81
CA ILE A 238 -0.50 -8.66 4.51
C ILE A 238 -0.80 -7.63 5.59
N TYR A 239 -0.22 -7.78 6.78
CA TYR A 239 -0.34 -6.80 7.84
C TYR A 239 0.30 -5.47 7.45
N VAL A 240 -0.45 -4.36 7.62
CA VAL A 240 0.01 -3.03 7.22
C VAL A 240 1.30 -2.59 7.94
N VAL A 241 1.51 -3.01 9.18
CA VAL A 241 2.75 -2.69 9.93
C VAL A 241 3.93 -3.49 9.39
N ASP A 242 3.75 -4.77 9.03
CA ASP A 242 4.82 -5.55 8.39
C ASP A 242 5.15 -4.97 7.01
N LEU A 243 4.13 -4.54 6.27
CA LEU A 243 4.33 -3.82 5.00
C LEU A 243 5.10 -2.51 5.20
N ALA A 244 4.76 -1.72 6.22
CA ALA A 244 5.48 -0.48 6.56
C ALA A 244 6.97 -0.74 6.86
N LYS A 245 7.26 -1.80 7.63
CA LYS A 245 8.65 -2.24 7.90
C LYS A 245 9.40 -2.61 6.62
N ALA A 246 8.74 -3.22 5.63
CA ALA A 246 9.37 -3.52 4.34
C ALA A 246 9.83 -2.24 3.60
N HIS A 247 9.04 -1.17 3.67
CA HIS A 247 9.44 0.13 3.09
C HIS A 247 10.68 0.71 3.78
N VAL A 248 10.74 0.59 5.12
CA VAL A 248 11.95 1.00 5.86
C VAL A 248 13.16 0.18 5.42
N LYS A 249 13.01 -1.14 5.28
CA LYS A 249 14.08 -2.02 4.79
C LYS A 249 14.53 -1.70 3.38
N ALA A 250 13.62 -1.31 2.50
CA ALA A 250 13.95 -0.86 1.15
C ALA A 250 14.78 0.43 1.17
N VAL A 251 14.41 1.40 2.01
CA VAL A 251 15.19 2.63 2.21
C VAL A 251 16.58 2.31 2.77
N GLU A 252 16.66 1.51 3.86
CA GLU A 252 17.92 1.09 4.47
C GLU A 252 18.85 0.45 3.43
N ARG A 253 18.34 -0.47 2.61
CA ARG A 253 19.10 -1.17 1.57
C ARG A 253 19.71 -0.23 0.53
N MET A 254 18.93 0.75 0.05
CA MET A 254 19.44 1.75 -0.91
C MET A 254 20.46 2.68 -0.29
N LEU A 255 20.18 3.25 0.90
CA LEU A 255 21.09 4.20 1.56
C LEU A 255 22.39 3.56 2.01
N ASN A 256 22.40 2.26 2.31
CA ASN A 256 23.59 1.50 2.64
C ASN A 256 24.41 1.06 1.41
N GLY A 257 23.90 1.30 0.19
CA GLY A 257 24.55 0.82 -1.04
C GLY A 257 24.52 -0.71 -1.22
N GLU A 258 23.52 -1.37 -0.64
CA GLU A 258 23.36 -2.83 -0.69
C GLU A 258 22.50 -3.30 -1.87
N ALA A 259 21.96 -2.36 -2.67
CA ALA A 259 21.17 -2.71 -3.85
C ALA A 259 22.03 -3.43 -4.90
N ASP A 260 21.56 -4.57 -5.41
CA ASP A 260 22.27 -5.35 -6.43
C ASP A 260 22.10 -4.73 -7.82
N GLU A 261 21.01 -4.00 -8.06
CA GLU A 261 20.64 -3.38 -9.33
C GLU A 261 20.09 -1.97 -9.10
N GLN A 262 20.15 -1.11 -10.13
CA GLN A 262 19.57 0.23 -10.05
C GLN A 262 18.06 0.20 -9.80
N VAL A 263 17.36 -0.78 -10.36
CA VAL A 263 15.92 -0.98 -10.17
C VAL A 263 15.70 -2.39 -9.62
N GLU A 264 15.39 -2.46 -8.35
CA GLU A 264 15.03 -3.72 -7.70
C GLU A 264 13.50 -3.83 -7.54
N VAL A 265 12.97 -5.03 -7.77
CA VAL A 265 11.53 -5.32 -7.59
C VAL A 265 11.39 -6.38 -6.51
N PHE A 266 10.43 -6.19 -5.59
CA PHE A 266 10.11 -7.15 -4.53
C PHE A 266 8.61 -7.35 -4.40
N ASN A 267 8.18 -8.61 -4.35
CA ASN A 267 6.83 -8.98 -3.95
C ASN A 267 6.72 -8.99 -2.42
N LEU A 268 5.74 -8.28 -1.91
CA LEU A 268 5.47 -8.20 -0.47
C LEU A 268 4.12 -8.83 -0.13
N GLY A 269 4.18 -10.01 0.44
CA GLY A 269 3.03 -10.76 0.92
C GLY A 269 3.46 -11.75 2.00
N THR A 270 2.50 -12.52 2.49
CA THR A 270 2.73 -13.55 3.52
C THR A 270 3.16 -14.88 2.92
N GLY A 271 2.97 -15.06 1.62
CA GLY A 271 3.12 -16.35 0.94
C GLY A 271 1.95 -17.31 1.17
N ARG A 272 0.85 -16.82 1.74
CA ARG A 272 -0.34 -17.61 2.06
C ARG A 272 -1.59 -16.97 1.46
N GLY A 273 -2.30 -17.76 0.66
CA GLY A 273 -3.63 -17.38 0.20
C GLY A 273 -4.67 -17.66 1.27
N LEU A 274 -5.53 -16.69 1.55
CA LEU A 274 -6.69 -16.83 2.42
C LEU A 274 -7.95 -16.44 1.65
N SER A 275 -9.01 -17.25 1.75
CA SER A 275 -10.25 -16.93 1.07
C SER A 275 -11.00 -15.78 1.76
N VAL A 276 -11.94 -15.16 1.04
CA VAL A 276 -12.79 -14.11 1.60
C VAL A 276 -13.62 -14.65 2.77
N LEU A 277 -14.19 -15.86 2.63
CA LEU A 277 -14.99 -16.46 3.70
C LEU A 277 -14.15 -16.88 4.89
N GLU A 278 -12.94 -17.41 4.67
CA GLU A 278 -12.01 -17.69 5.78
C GLU A 278 -11.65 -16.43 6.57
N LEU A 279 -11.36 -15.31 5.89
CA LEU A 279 -11.07 -14.04 6.56
C LEU A 279 -12.26 -13.57 7.40
N VAL A 280 -13.48 -13.59 6.84
CA VAL A 280 -14.69 -13.15 7.54
C VAL A 280 -14.97 -14.04 8.77
N ASN A 281 -14.90 -15.35 8.59
CA ASN A 281 -15.12 -16.31 9.69
C ASN A 281 -14.05 -16.18 10.79
N THR A 282 -12.78 -16.01 10.41
CA THR A 282 -11.70 -15.77 11.36
C THR A 282 -11.92 -14.47 12.12
N PHE A 283 -12.32 -13.39 11.40
CA PHE A 283 -12.61 -12.09 12.04
C PHE A 283 -13.72 -12.23 13.10
N MET A 284 -14.82 -12.90 12.79
CA MET A 284 -15.92 -13.16 13.73
C MET A 284 -15.43 -13.96 14.94
N ALA A 285 -14.70 -15.03 14.71
CA ALA A 285 -14.21 -15.93 15.78
C ALA A 285 -13.26 -15.23 16.75
N VAL A 286 -12.26 -14.46 16.23
CA VAL A 286 -11.23 -13.85 17.10
C VAL A 286 -11.70 -12.61 17.84
N ASN A 287 -12.77 -11.96 17.36
CA ASN A 287 -13.31 -10.74 17.95
C ASN A 287 -14.61 -10.98 18.74
N GLY A 288 -15.22 -12.17 18.61
CA GLY A 288 -16.48 -12.49 19.29
C GLY A 288 -17.66 -11.63 18.81
N VAL A 289 -17.70 -11.28 17.52
CA VAL A 289 -18.72 -10.41 16.93
C VAL A 289 -19.30 -11.04 15.68
N ASP A 290 -20.55 -10.70 15.37
CA ASP A 290 -21.21 -11.16 14.14
C ASP A 290 -20.95 -10.17 12.97
N VAL A 291 -20.79 -10.74 11.78
CA VAL A 291 -20.74 -10.02 10.50
C VAL A 291 -21.79 -10.63 9.60
N PRO A 292 -23.01 -10.10 9.57
CA PRO A 292 -24.00 -10.55 8.62
C PRO A 292 -23.50 -10.43 7.18
N TYR A 293 -23.62 -11.49 6.39
CA TYR A 293 -23.23 -11.44 4.98
C TYR A 293 -24.22 -12.17 4.09
N GLU A 294 -24.25 -11.78 2.83
CA GLU A 294 -24.93 -12.49 1.76
C GLU A 294 -23.95 -12.83 0.63
N ILE A 295 -24.14 -13.98 0.01
CA ILE A 295 -23.41 -14.36 -1.19
C ILE A 295 -24.18 -13.81 -2.38
N VAL A 296 -23.48 -13.04 -3.21
CA VAL A 296 -24.02 -12.45 -4.44
C VAL A 296 -23.26 -12.94 -5.68
N GLY A 297 -23.71 -12.61 -6.87
CA GLY A 297 -23.01 -12.98 -8.11
C GLY A 297 -21.58 -12.46 -8.16
N ARG A 298 -20.72 -13.07 -8.99
CA ARG A 298 -19.32 -12.63 -9.20
C ARG A 298 -19.27 -11.15 -9.58
N ARG A 299 -18.26 -10.46 -9.11
CA ARG A 299 -17.95 -9.10 -9.55
C ARG A 299 -17.07 -9.17 -10.80
N GLU A 300 -17.37 -8.34 -11.80
CA GLU A 300 -16.57 -8.26 -13.02
C GLU A 300 -15.13 -7.82 -12.69
N GLY A 301 -14.15 -8.49 -13.30
CA GLY A 301 -12.74 -8.20 -13.09
C GLY A 301 -12.11 -8.76 -11.80
N ASP A 302 -12.88 -9.51 -10.98
CA ASP A 302 -12.28 -10.19 -9.83
C ASP A 302 -11.39 -11.36 -10.28
N ILE A 303 -10.15 -11.35 -9.78
CA ILE A 303 -9.20 -12.45 -9.93
C ILE A 303 -9.64 -13.58 -8.99
N GLU A 304 -9.63 -14.83 -9.48
CA GLU A 304 -10.04 -15.99 -8.68
C GLU A 304 -9.11 -16.20 -7.49
N GLN A 305 -7.80 -16.23 -7.74
CA GLN A 305 -6.82 -16.44 -6.69
C GLN A 305 -5.47 -15.78 -7.02
N VAL A 306 -4.84 -15.17 -6.01
CA VAL A 306 -3.51 -14.59 -6.13
C VAL A 306 -2.86 -14.42 -4.77
N TRP A 307 -1.60 -14.92 -4.61
CA TRP A 307 -0.77 -14.71 -3.43
C TRP A 307 0.70 -14.69 -3.81
N ALA A 308 1.52 -14.05 -2.96
CA ALA A 308 2.94 -13.82 -3.19
C ALA A 308 3.79 -15.07 -2.99
N LYS A 309 4.95 -15.08 -3.67
CA LYS A 309 6.13 -15.82 -3.27
C LYS A 309 7.17 -14.80 -2.79
N PRO A 310 7.30 -14.58 -1.46
CA PRO A 310 8.07 -13.47 -0.92
C PRO A 310 9.57 -13.78 -0.73
N ASP A 311 10.08 -14.89 -1.28
CA ASP A 311 11.44 -15.42 -1.02
C ASP A 311 12.53 -14.37 -1.29
N LYS A 312 12.40 -13.57 -2.37
CA LYS A 312 13.37 -12.54 -2.71
C LYS A 312 13.39 -11.43 -1.64
N ALA A 313 12.23 -10.96 -1.20
CA ALA A 313 12.14 -9.97 -0.14
C ALA A 313 12.69 -10.52 1.18
N ASN A 314 12.37 -11.76 1.55
CA ASN A 314 12.89 -12.41 2.75
C ASN A 314 14.42 -12.46 2.75
N GLN A 315 15.04 -12.82 1.62
CA GLN A 315 16.49 -12.99 1.49
C GLN A 315 17.23 -11.67 1.35
N LYS A 316 16.73 -10.74 0.51
CA LYS A 316 17.46 -9.52 0.14
C LYS A 316 17.14 -8.32 1.03
N LEU A 317 15.92 -8.17 1.52
CA LEU A 317 15.55 -7.14 2.47
C LEU A 317 15.71 -7.59 3.93
N GLY A 318 15.93 -8.88 4.19
CA GLY A 318 15.92 -9.43 5.55
C GLY A 318 14.60 -9.14 6.27
N TRP A 319 13.50 -9.25 5.53
CA TRP A 319 12.14 -8.93 5.98
C TRP A 319 11.19 -10.11 5.77
N VAL A 320 10.29 -10.31 6.72
CA VAL A 320 9.26 -11.36 6.68
C VAL A 320 7.95 -10.78 7.18
N ALA A 321 6.84 -11.11 6.51
CA ALA A 321 5.48 -10.83 6.99
C ALA A 321 5.01 -12.05 7.81
N ASP A 322 5.26 -12.04 9.10
CA ASP A 322 5.02 -13.18 10.00
C ASP A 322 3.96 -12.93 11.07
N THR A 323 3.34 -11.75 11.10
CA THR A 323 2.26 -11.45 12.03
C THR A 323 1.05 -12.35 11.77
N PRO A 324 0.56 -13.13 12.77
CA PRO A 324 -0.59 -13.99 12.61
C PRO A 324 -1.85 -13.23 12.19
N ILE A 325 -2.63 -13.80 11.27
CA ILE A 325 -3.84 -13.12 10.74
C ILE A 325 -4.85 -12.79 11.85
N GLU A 326 -4.92 -13.60 12.89
CA GLU A 326 -5.76 -13.38 14.06
C GLU A 326 -5.42 -12.06 14.80
N GLU A 327 -4.14 -11.74 14.93
CA GLU A 327 -3.67 -10.49 15.52
C GLU A 327 -3.97 -9.30 14.60
N VAL A 328 -3.77 -9.47 13.30
CA VAL A 328 -4.09 -8.47 12.29
C VAL A 328 -5.57 -8.10 12.31
N LEU A 329 -6.46 -9.09 12.36
CA LEU A 329 -7.90 -8.88 12.40
C LEU A 329 -8.36 -8.26 13.72
N LYS A 330 -7.72 -8.60 14.85
CA LYS A 330 -7.95 -7.93 16.14
C LYS A 330 -7.54 -6.47 16.09
N SER A 331 -6.40 -6.13 15.48
CA SER A 331 -5.93 -4.75 15.37
C SER A 331 -6.92 -3.87 14.59
N ALA A 332 -7.46 -4.39 13.48
CA ALA A 332 -8.47 -3.69 12.69
C ALA A 332 -9.76 -3.44 13.48
N TRP A 333 -10.20 -4.41 14.29
CA TRP A 333 -11.38 -4.25 15.14
C TRP A 333 -11.13 -3.26 16.27
N GLN A 334 -9.94 -3.26 16.89
CA GLN A 334 -9.58 -2.26 17.91
C GLN A 334 -9.58 -0.85 17.35
N TRP A 335 -9.06 -0.66 16.12
CA TRP A 335 -9.12 0.61 15.42
C TRP A 335 -10.57 1.07 15.19
N GLU A 336 -11.42 0.21 14.62
CA GLU A 336 -12.83 0.54 14.38
C GLU A 336 -13.57 0.92 15.66
N LYS A 337 -13.37 0.14 16.74
CA LYS A 337 -13.96 0.46 18.05
C LYS A 337 -13.52 1.82 18.57
N LYS A 338 -12.24 2.12 18.50
CA LYS A 338 -11.71 3.42 18.96
C LYS A 338 -12.26 4.57 18.11
N LEU A 339 -12.29 4.39 16.80
CA LEU A 339 -12.80 5.39 15.85
C LEU A 339 -14.28 5.71 16.10
N ARG A 340 -15.07 4.75 16.60
CA ARG A 340 -16.50 4.88 16.84
C ARG A 340 -16.86 5.04 18.33
N SER A 341 -15.88 5.06 19.21
CA SER A 341 -16.11 5.11 20.66
C SER A 341 -17.00 3.95 21.16
N LEU A 342 -16.78 2.73 20.62
CA LEU A 342 -17.49 1.49 20.97
C LEU A 342 -16.83 0.74 22.12
#